data_4d516d4a2e1d3b23e8b8111fd6a958e1
#
_entry.id   4d516d4a2e1d3b23e8b8111fd6a958e1
#
_cell.length_a   1.000
_cell.length_b   1.000
_cell.length_c   1.000
_cell.angle_alpha   90.00
_cell.angle_beta   90.00
_cell.angle_gamma   90.00
#
_symmetry.space_group_name_H-M   'P 1'
#
loop_
_entity.id
_entity.type
_entity.pdbx_description
1 polymer ?
#
loop_
_entity_poly.entity_id
_entity_poly.type
_entity_poly.pdbx_seq_one_letter_code
_entity_poly.pdbx_strand_id
1 'polypeptide(L)'
;MVELKYGLFDVTAADDSTQSCADVQPFADVSVLNTPDLDSLTVKPWETLETNQWFLDGSKLIFSDEPEKEVFGLWSLSQSGNDCNFAAPITLTCNFTKPHTTVGITLIFREDSNEYANKVKLQYYNSSNELIAEQDYYPDSPMYFCDKLVENYQKIILTFYGTSLPNRYLKLLEVKFGAIKIFDDDSVISAQILEEVDPTGAELSINTLEFTAYTTDFALLDPNGIYAALQQRQAIGAKIDGENFGTFFLDEPESEDDDTTTFKCIDFVGVIDTTDFMGGIYMNKNIGALVSEIMTSAEVEPSEYELDSSIANQIISGYIPICTHREALQQVAFATGSIVDCSRGKAIKIYPASDIVKGTITHDKKMSGHKVKYTTLVTGVEVTSHRYALQSEQSNAYEDTLSVGTYTITFSAPFASLTASGATILSSGANYAVIRVITAGKVTITGFQYEDSTSVVGIYADELPANAKANVISCDSNATLITPLNAQEVAQRLYEFYQNRYEDEGDILLGEEKAGEVWRMNSLNDRDLQGVIQHLDIDMITGVAGVKLTGSAKARES
;
A
#
# COMPACT_ATOMS: atom_id res chain seq x y z
N MET A 1 -15.11 17.10 -6.08
CA MET A 1 -14.07 17.81 -5.26
C MET A 1 -12.90 16.85 -5.09
N VAL A 2 -11.73 17.25 -5.60
CA VAL A 2 -10.48 16.49 -5.45
C VAL A 2 -9.81 16.87 -4.13
N GLU A 3 -9.31 15.90 -3.40
CA GLU A 3 -8.44 16.11 -2.24
C GLU A 3 -7.26 15.15 -2.33
N LEU A 4 -6.05 15.72 -2.39
CA LEU A 4 -4.80 14.99 -2.32
C LEU A 4 -4.05 15.40 -1.05
N LYS A 5 -3.94 14.46 -0.13
CA LYS A 5 -3.38 14.68 1.21
C LYS A 5 -1.99 14.09 1.30
N TYR A 6 -0.98 14.95 1.27
CA TYR A 6 0.43 14.56 1.33
C TYR A 6 0.94 14.63 2.76
N GLY A 7 1.32 13.50 3.32
CA GLY A 7 1.87 13.39 4.67
C GLY A 7 3.40 13.45 4.66
N LEU A 8 3.96 14.43 5.34
CA LEU A 8 5.40 14.59 5.57
C LEU A 8 5.69 14.26 7.04
N PHE A 9 5.57 12.96 7.40
CA PHE A 9 5.72 12.48 8.77
C PHE A 9 7.00 11.69 8.99
N ASP A 10 7.56 11.81 10.19
CA ASP A 10 8.55 10.87 10.69
C ASP A 10 7.82 9.62 11.26
N VAL A 11 7.64 8.60 10.42
CA VAL A 11 7.03 7.32 10.81
C VAL A 11 7.84 6.67 11.94
N THR A 12 9.16 6.79 11.91
CA THR A 12 10.02 6.20 12.94
C THR A 12 9.84 6.88 14.29
N ALA A 13 9.50 8.17 14.34
CA ALA A 13 9.14 8.86 15.57
C ALA A 13 7.75 8.44 16.07
N ALA A 14 6.81 8.18 15.16
CA ALA A 14 5.49 7.66 15.52
C ALA A 14 5.62 6.30 16.21
N ASP A 15 6.35 5.36 15.61
CA ASP A 15 6.55 4.00 16.15
C ASP A 15 7.33 3.99 17.48
N ASP A 16 8.30 4.89 17.64
CA ASP A 16 9.13 4.98 18.84
C ASP A 16 8.44 5.73 20.00
N SER A 17 7.36 6.46 19.72
CA SER A 17 6.75 7.35 20.70
C SER A 17 5.86 6.61 21.71
N THR A 18 5.88 7.09 22.97
CA THR A 18 4.98 6.65 24.03
C THR A 18 4.31 7.86 24.65
N GLN A 19 2.98 7.89 24.68
CA GLN A 19 2.21 9.03 25.17
C GLN A 19 1.69 8.80 26.59
N SER A 20 1.59 9.87 27.36
CA SER A 20 0.98 9.88 28.69
C SER A 20 0.32 11.21 29.00
N CYS A 21 -0.89 11.14 29.60
CA CYS A 21 -1.65 12.28 30.09
C CYS A 21 -2.37 11.87 31.38
N ALA A 22 -2.36 12.73 32.40
CA ALA A 22 -3.03 12.45 33.67
C ALA A 22 -4.51 12.90 33.67
N ASP A 23 -4.86 13.90 32.87
CA ASP A 23 -6.21 14.46 32.77
C ASP A 23 -6.92 13.85 31.54
N VAL A 24 -7.32 12.57 31.64
CA VAL A 24 -7.91 11.82 30.54
C VAL A 24 -9.12 10.99 31.02
N GLN A 25 -10.19 10.98 30.24
CA GLN A 25 -11.39 10.17 30.50
C GLN A 25 -11.07 8.67 30.49
N PRO A 26 -11.77 7.85 31.32
CA PRO A 26 -11.48 6.41 31.39
C PRO A 26 -11.70 5.63 30.08
N PHE A 27 -12.50 6.16 29.17
CA PHE A 27 -12.76 5.56 27.86
C PHE A 27 -11.81 6.05 26.75
N ALA A 28 -10.98 7.05 27.05
CA ALA A 28 -10.01 7.61 26.10
C ALA A 28 -8.68 6.87 26.21
N ASP A 29 -7.98 6.73 25.10
CA ASP A 29 -6.69 6.07 25.02
C ASP A 29 -5.68 6.96 24.30
N VAL A 30 -4.75 7.51 25.05
CA VAL A 30 -3.70 8.38 24.48
C VAL A 30 -2.64 7.60 23.72
N SER A 31 -2.59 6.27 23.83
CA SER A 31 -1.61 5.46 23.09
C SER A 31 -1.90 5.39 21.59
N VAL A 32 -3.11 5.77 21.18
CA VAL A 32 -3.51 5.80 19.75
C VAL A 32 -3.27 7.16 19.09
N LEU A 33 -2.74 8.15 19.81
CA LEU A 33 -2.53 9.50 19.26
C LEU A 33 -1.47 9.59 18.17
N ASN A 34 -0.58 8.61 18.06
CA ASN A 34 0.57 8.60 17.16
C ASN A 34 0.42 7.66 15.97
N THR A 35 -0.80 7.37 15.54
CA THR A 35 -1.01 6.49 14.38
C THR A 35 -0.25 7.00 13.16
N PRO A 36 0.50 6.13 12.46
CA PRO A 36 1.27 6.52 11.28
C PRO A 36 0.40 6.75 10.04
N ASP A 37 -0.88 6.36 10.09
CA ASP A 37 -1.79 6.49 8.96
C ASP A 37 -2.06 7.96 8.60
N LEU A 38 -2.21 8.21 7.31
CA LEU A 38 -2.52 9.53 6.78
C LEU A 38 -3.97 9.93 7.06
N ASP A 39 -4.88 8.95 7.11
CA ASP A 39 -6.27 9.18 7.43
C ASP A 39 -6.45 9.41 8.93
N SER A 40 -7.16 10.48 9.26
CA SER A 40 -7.49 10.81 10.64
C SER A 40 -8.45 9.78 11.23
N LEU A 41 -8.31 9.50 12.51
CA LEU A 41 -9.26 8.68 13.24
C LEU A 41 -10.67 9.28 13.11
N THR A 42 -11.59 8.51 12.57
CA THR A 42 -13.00 8.91 12.45
C THR A 42 -13.70 8.58 13.74
N VAL A 43 -14.15 9.60 14.47
CA VAL A 43 -14.97 9.43 15.67
C VAL A 43 -16.41 9.82 15.35
N LYS A 44 -17.35 8.96 15.71
CA LYS A 44 -18.77 9.27 15.56
C LYS A 44 -19.14 10.51 16.38
N PRO A 45 -20.08 11.35 15.91
CA PRO A 45 -20.52 12.54 16.62
C PRO A 45 -21.39 12.15 17.83
N TRP A 46 -20.81 12.20 19.03
CA TRP A 46 -21.50 11.93 20.30
C TRP A 46 -22.03 13.19 20.95
N GLU A 47 -23.20 13.11 21.57
CA GLU A 47 -23.64 14.12 22.53
C GLU A 47 -22.86 13.96 23.84
N THR A 48 -22.16 15.01 24.23
CA THR A 48 -21.22 14.98 25.36
C THR A 48 -21.73 15.68 26.60
N LEU A 49 -22.96 16.12 26.65
CA LEU A 49 -23.59 16.91 27.73
C LEU A 49 -22.81 18.20 28.10
N GLU A 50 -21.99 18.68 27.15
CA GLU A 50 -21.32 19.97 27.27
C GLU A 50 -22.32 21.10 27.02
N THR A 51 -22.15 22.20 27.76
CA THR A 51 -23.10 23.32 27.74
C THR A 51 -23.25 23.94 26.34
N ASN A 52 -24.48 24.03 25.83
CA ASN A 52 -24.81 24.61 24.53
C ASN A 52 -24.12 23.99 23.31
N GLN A 53 -23.77 22.72 23.39
CA GLN A 53 -23.14 22.02 22.25
C GLN A 53 -24.17 21.26 21.41
N TRP A 54 -25.06 20.52 22.07
CA TRP A 54 -26.01 19.63 21.42
C TRP A 54 -27.46 19.90 21.83
N PHE A 55 -28.37 19.55 20.93
CA PHE A 55 -29.78 19.47 21.25
C PHE A 55 -30.18 18.01 21.46
N LEU A 56 -30.93 17.72 22.54
CA LEU A 56 -31.42 16.37 22.82
C LEU A 56 -32.69 16.09 21.98
N ASP A 57 -32.53 16.05 20.67
CA ASP A 57 -33.58 15.82 19.68
C ASP A 57 -33.53 14.42 19.06
N GLY A 58 -32.61 13.59 19.51
CA GLY A 58 -32.38 12.24 18.99
C GLY A 58 -31.54 12.16 17.71
N SER A 59 -31.01 13.28 17.22
CA SER A 59 -30.12 13.30 16.03
C SER A 59 -28.72 12.76 16.31
N LYS A 60 -28.32 12.69 17.58
CA LYS A 60 -27.00 12.24 18.02
C LYS A 60 -27.11 11.14 19.08
N LEU A 61 -26.09 10.34 19.19
CA LEU A 61 -25.94 9.34 20.26
C LEU A 61 -25.32 9.99 21.51
N ILE A 62 -25.75 9.60 22.71
CA ILE A 62 -25.18 10.12 23.97
C ILE A 62 -23.89 9.40 24.30
N PHE A 63 -23.83 8.10 24.04
CA PHE A 63 -22.64 7.26 24.20
C PHE A 63 -22.58 6.19 23.12
N SER A 64 -21.37 5.61 22.91
CA SER A 64 -21.20 4.48 22.02
C SER A 64 -21.96 3.24 22.49
N ASP A 65 -22.66 2.59 21.58
CA ASP A 65 -23.26 1.27 21.81
C ASP A 65 -22.17 0.20 21.99
N GLU A 66 -20.99 0.44 21.42
CA GLU A 66 -19.83 -0.46 21.42
C GLU A 66 -18.55 0.36 21.71
N PRO A 67 -18.39 0.87 22.94
CA PRO A 67 -17.28 1.77 23.28
C PRO A 67 -15.90 1.12 23.07
N GLU A 68 -15.78 -0.18 23.16
CA GLU A 68 -14.54 -0.92 22.88
C GLU A 68 -14.14 -0.96 21.40
N LYS A 69 -15.03 -0.59 20.49
CA LYS A 69 -14.77 -0.47 19.05
C LYS A 69 -14.53 0.97 18.60
N GLU A 70 -14.72 1.92 19.50
CA GLU A 70 -14.51 3.34 19.22
C GLU A 70 -13.09 3.73 19.67
N VAL A 71 -12.41 4.46 18.82
CA VAL A 71 -11.09 4.98 19.15
C VAL A 71 -11.24 6.43 19.61
N PHE A 72 -10.93 6.68 20.89
CA PHE A 72 -10.90 8.01 21.46
C PHE A 72 -9.43 8.32 21.83
N GLY A 73 -8.82 9.25 21.12
CA GLY A 73 -7.49 9.73 21.45
C GLY A 73 -7.42 10.34 22.85
N LEU A 74 -7.03 11.61 22.99
CA LEU A 74 -7.11 12.32 24.24
C LEU A 74 -8.48 13.00 24.38
N TRP A 75 -9.23 12.62 25.40
CA TRP A 75 -10.43 13.31 25.83
C TRP A 75 -10.24 13.69 27.31
N SER A 76 -10.19 15.00 27.63
CA SER A 76 -9.87 15.46 28.96
C SER A 76 -10.98 15.18 29.98
N LEU A 77 -10.61 15.00 31.26
CA LEU A 77 -11.55 15.00 32.40
C LEU A 77 -12.06 16.40 32.69
N SER A 78 -11.17 17.40 32.56
CA SER A 78 -11.44 18.78 32.87
C SER A 78 -12.09 19.48 31.69
N GLN A 79 -13.12 20.31 31.97
CA GLN A 79 -13.71 21.24 31.01
C GLN A 79 -13.07 22.62 31.13
N SER A 80 -12.97 23.35 30.02
CA SER A 80 -12.68 24.77 30.04
C SER A 80 -13.80 25.57 30.71
N GLY A 81 -13.47 26.71 31.28
CA GLY A 81 -14.43 27.64 31.87
C GLY A 81 -15.20 28.47 30.84
N ASN A 82 -16.04 29.41 31.35
CA ASN A 82 -16.71 30.37 30.48
C ASN A 82 -15.77 31.32 29.71
N ASP A 83 -14.54 31.42 30.15
CA ASP A 83 -13.42 32.16 29.52
C ASP A 83 -12.61 31.32 28.54
N CYS A 84 -13.08 30.11 28.21
CA CYS A 84 -12.41 29.14 27.36
C CYS A 84 -11.12 28.57 27.92
N ASN A 85 -10.72 28.88 29.17
CA ASN A 85 -9.48 28.41 29.74
C ASN A 85 -9.71 27.25 30.73
N PHE A 86 -8.75 26.34 30.85
CA PHE A 86 -8.74 25.33 31.88
C PHE A 86 -8.27 25.94 33.22
N ALA A 87 -8.86 25.49 34.32
CA ALA A 87 -8.42 25.91 35.66
C ALA A 87 -6.96 25.51 35.95
N ALA A 88 -6.52 24.39 35.40
CA ALA A 88 -5.13 23.95 35.34
C ALA A 88 -4.86 23.46 33.90
N PRO A 89 -3.78 23.85 33.25
CA PRO A 89 -3.45 23.39 31.91
C PRO A 89 -3.31 21.87 31.84
N ILE A 90 -3.77 21.28 30.72
CA ILE A 90 -3.67 19.84 30.45
C ILE A 90 -2.34 19.58 29.77
N THR A 91 -1.63 18.54 30.25
CA THR A 91 -0.29 18.21 29.74
C THR A 91 -0.27 16.82 29.14
N LEU A 92 0.10 16.72 27.87
CA LEU A 92 0.42 15.49 27.16
C LEU A 92 1.95 15.38 27.02
N THR A 93 2.51 14.23 27.38
CA THR A 93 3.93 13.96 27.24
C THR A 93 4.14 12.82 26.24
N CYS A 94 4.98 13.06 25.24
CA CYS A 94 5.46 12.05 24.29
C CYS A 94 6.94 11.78 24.57
N ASN A 95 7.29 10.53 24.86
CA ASN A 95 8.67 10.08 25.10
C ASN A 95 9.12 9.18 23.96
N PHE A 96 10.41 9.25 23.64
CA PHE A 96 11.05 8.51 22.55
C PHE A 96 12.27 7.78 23.10
N THR A 97 12.55 6.57 22.58
CA THR A 97 13.73 5.78 22.96
C THR A 97 15.00 6.24 22.24
N LYS A 98 14.83 6.90 21.07
CA LYS A 98 15.91 7.43 20.22
C LYS A 98 15.74 8.94 20.02
N PRO A 99 16.82 9.67 19.67
CA PRO A 99 16.70 11.05 19.22
C PRO A 99 16.05 11.11 17.83
N HIS A 100 15.13 12.07 17.65
CA HIS A 100 14.44 12.35 16.40
C HIS A 100 14.63 13.80 15.98
N THR A 101 14.31 14.09 14.72
CA THR A 101 14.26 15.43 14.14
C THR A 101 12.88 15.65 13.56
N THR A 102 12.27 16.82 13.79
CA THR A 102 10.97 17.16 13.21
C THR A 102 10.99 18.57 12.62
N VAL A 103 10.23 18.75 11.55
CA VAL A 103 9.95 20.08 10.97
C VAL A 103 8.79 20.79 11.69
N GLY A 104 8.08 20.06 12.54
CA GLY A 104 6.94 20.53 13.31
C GLY A 104 6.04 19.37 13.71
N ILE A 105 4.90 19.69 14.31
CA ILE A 105 3.91 18.72 14.76
C ILE A 105 2.54 19.16 14.28
N THR A 106 1.80 18.26 13.64
CA THR A 106 0.40 18.48 13.32
C THR A 106 -0.49 17.92 14.41
N LEU A 107 -1.37 18.76 14.93
CA LEU A 107 -2.40 18.40 15.91
C LEU A 107 -3.73 18.25 15.18
N ILE A 108 -4.41 17.11 15.37
CA ILE A 108 -5.71 16.85 14.78
C ILE A 108 -6.73 16.76 15.90
N PHE A 109 -7.61 17.73 15.95
CA PHE A 109 -8.76 17.81 16.85
C PHE A 109 -10.02 17.28 16.15
N ARG A 110 -11.16 17.29 16.84
CA ARG A 110 -12.43 16.85 16.26
C ARG A 110 -12.96 17.82 15.21
N GLU A 111 -13.02 17.39 13.97
CA GLU A 111 -13.53 18.18 12.85
C GLU A 111 -15.06 18.34 12.89
N ASP A 112 -15.79 17.29 13.31
CA ASP A 112 -17.26 17.27 13.34
C ASP A 112 -17.88 18.34 14.24
N SER A 113 -17.16 18.77 15.28
CA SER A 113 -17.58 19.83 16.21
C SER A 113 -16.86 21.15 15.99
N ASN A 114 -15.88 21.20 15.09
CA ASN A 114 -15.01 22.35 14.85
C ASN A 114 -14.41 22.92 16.15
N GLU A 115 -14.01 22.02 17.05
CA GLU A 115 -13.41 22.37 18.34
C GLU A 115 -11.94 22.03 18.36
N TYR A 116 -11.12 22.96 18.90
CA TYR A 116 -9.66 22.84 18.98
C TYR A 116 -9.15 23.56 20.24
N ALA A 117 -7.87 23.40 20.54
CA ALA A 117 -7.25 24.14 21.63
C ALA A 117 -7.07 25.64 21.27
N ASN A 118 -7.36 26.55 22.18
CA ASN A 118 -7.15 27.98 21.93
C ASN A 118 -5.68 28.41 22.06
N LYS A 119 -4.89 27.65 22.82
CA LYS A 119 -3.46 27.85 23.00
C LYS A 119 -2.78 26.53 23.36
N VAL A 120 -1.67 26.23 22.69
CA VAL A 120 -0.81 25.08 22.98
C VAL A 120 0.63 25.57 23.12
N LYS A 121 1.34 25.09 24.14
CA LYS A 121 2.78 25.28 24.28
C LYS A 121 3.49 23.95 24.01
N LEU A 122 4.42 23.93 23.10
CA LEU A 122 5.31 22.80 22.82
C LEU A 122 6.68 23.05 23.45
N GLN A 123 7.20 22.02 24.13
CA GLN A 123 8.53 22.02 24.71
C GLN A 123 9.25 20.73 24.32
N TYR A 124 10.46 20.87 23.77
CA TYR A 124 11.28 19.76 23.29
C TYR A 124 12.50 19.59 24.19
N TYR A 125 12.81 18.35 24.53
CA TYR A 125 13.90 17.98 25.40
C TYR A 125 14.81 16.94 24.74
N ASN A 126 16.12 17.05 24.99
CA ASN A 126 17.11 16.09 24.51
C ASN A 126 17.19 14.84 25.42
N SER A 127 18.10 13.91 25.11
CA SER A 127 18.35 12.69 25.89
C SER A 127 18.78 12.94 27.35
N SER A 128 19.35 14.09 27.62
CA SER A 128 19.73 14.53 28.98
C SER A 128 18.58 15.21 29.74
N ASN A 129 17.39 15.25 29.15
CA ASN A 129 16.21 15.96 29.66
C ASN A 129 16.43 17.48 29.80
N GLU A 130 17.28 18.07 28.98
CA GLU A 130 17.49 19.51 28.87
C GLU A 130 16.52 20.08 27.84
N LEU A 131 15.91 21.24 28.15
CA LEU A 131 15.03 21.94 27.23
C LEU A 131 15.86 22.50 26.05
N ILE A 132 15.59 22.05 24.83
CA ILE A 132 16.30 22.46 23.62
C ILE A 132 15.50 23.45 22.78
N ALA A 133 14.16 23.39 22.83
CA ALA A 133 13.27 24.34 22.14
C ALA A 133 11.93 24.46 22.86
N GLU A 134 11.30 25.62 22.76
CA GLU A 134 9.90 25.83 23.17
C GLU A 134 9.23 26.88 22.27
N GLN A 135 7.90 26.75 22.11
CA GLN A 135 7.09 27.73 21.40
C GLN A 135 5.61 27.65 21.81
N ASP A 136 4.94 28.80 21.83
CA ASP A 136 3.49 28.91 21.98
C ASP A 136 2.82 28.98 20.61
N TYR A 137 1.69 28.26 20.46
CA TYR A 137 0.85 28.22 19.27
C TYR A 137 -0.58 28.54 19.62
N TYR A 138 -1.31 29.05 18.63
CA TYR A 138 -2.72 29.49 18.77
C TYR A 138 -3.53 28.87 17.64
N PRO A 139 -3.94 27.59 17.75
CA PRO A 139 -4.74 26.94 16.73
C PRO A 139 -6.00 27.73 16.36
N ASP A 140 -6.32 27.76 15.07
CA ASP A 140 -7.47 28.42 14.48
C ASP A 140 -8.38 27.44 13.70
N SER A 141 -7.99 26.19 13.67
CA SER A 141 -8.68 25.09 12.97
C SER A 141 -8.49 23.75 13.68
N PRO A 142 -9.35 22.75 13.43
CA PRO A 142 -9.21 21.39 13.98
C PRO A 142 -7.95 20.68 13.53
N MET A 143 -7.41 20.96 12.36
CA MET A 143 -6.10 20.50 11.93
C MET A 143 -5.14 21.68 11.94
N TYR A 144 -4.12 21.61 12.81
CA TYR A 144 -3.21 22.72 13.02
C TYR A 144 -1.74 22.27 13.03
N PHE A 145 -0.94 22.89 12.19
CA PHE A 145 0.49 22.61 12.13
C PHE A 145 1.29 23.56 13.02
N CYS A 146 1.99 23.01 13.99
CA CYS A 146 2.91 23.69 14.88
C CYS A 146 4.31 23.70 14.24
N ASP A 147 4.57 24.66 13.37
CA ASP A 147 5.81 24.80 12.61
C ASP A 147 7.01 25.10 13.52
N LYS A 148 7.92 24.14 13.64
CA LYS A 148 9.18 24.27 14.38
C LYS A 148 10.17 23.18 14.02
N LEU A 149 11.23 23.53 13.29
CA LEU A 149 12.36 22.61 13.12
C LEU A 149 13.07 22.40 14.48
N VAL A 150 13.14 21.17 14.93
CA VAL A 150 13.84 20.75 16.14
C VAL A 150 14.62 19.47 15.87
N GLU A 151 15.92 19.50 16.10
CA GLU A 151 16.81 18.37 15.93
C GLU A 151 17.15 17.69 17.26
N ASN A 152 17.33 16.38 17.21
CA ASN A 152 17.80 15.56 18.36
C ASN A 152 16.92 15.66 19.62
N TYR A 153 15.60 15.78 19.46
CA TYR A 153 14.68 15.69 20.58
C TYR A 153 14.42 14.21 20.97
N GLN A 154 14.16 13.96 22.24
CA GLN A 154 13.79 12.63 22.74
C GLN A 154 12.58 12.69 23.70
N LYS A 155 12.04 13.88 23.95
CA LYS A 155 10.79 14.08 24.68
C LYS A 155 10.13 15.37 24.21
N ILE A 156 8.80 15.31 24.06
CA ILE A 156 7.98 16.47 23.77
C ILE A 156 6.91 16.60 24.85
N ILE A 157 6.69 17.82 25.33
CA ILE A 157 5.60 18.15 26.23
C ILE A 157 4.69 19.14 25.52
N LEU A 158 3.41 18.77 25.36
CA LEU A 158 2.35 19.62 24.86
C LEU A 158 1.51 20.07 26.04
N THR A 159 1.37 21.38 26.24
CA THR A 159 0.57 21.98 27.30
C THR A 159 -0.57 22.75 26.68
N PHE A 160 -1.81 22.31 26.94
CA PHE A 160 -3.05 22.91 26.44
C PHE A 160 -3.66 23.81 27.51
N TYR A 161 -3.92 25.07 27.19
CA TYR A 161 -4.38 26.06 28.14
C TYR A 161 -5.90 26.22 28.14
N GLY A 162 -6.58 25.87 27.06
CA GLY A 162 -8.02 25.97 26.93
C GLY A 162 -8.52 25.46 25.59
N THR A 163 -9.77 25.72 25.31
CA THR A 163 -10.48 25.33 24.09
C THR A 163 -10.98 26.54 23.31
N SER A 164 -11.24 26.38 22.00
CA SER A 164 -11.78 27.45 21.13
C SER A 164 -13.15 27.96 21.57
N LEU A 165 -13.95 27.10 22.21
CA LEU A 165 -15.27 27.42 22.73
C LEU A 165 -15.34 27.20 24.24
N PRO A 166 -16.21 27.93 24.99
CA PRO A 166 -16.34 27.79 26.43
C PRO A 166 -17.03 26.50 26.83
N ASN A 167 -16.67 26.01 28.02
CA ASN A 167 -17.25 24.81 28.65
C ASN A 167 -17.09 23.55 27.79
N ARG A 168 -15.90 23.34 27.20
CA ARG A 168 -15.58 22.18 26.37
C ARG A 168 -14.48 21.32 27.00
N TYR A 169 -14.57 20.03 26.75
CA TYR A 169 -13.44 19.11 26.95
C TYR A 169 -12.41 19.32 25.83
N LEU A 170 -11.15 19.09 26.13
CA LEU A 170 -10.12 18.94 25.09
C LEU A 170 -10.31 17.58 24.41
N LYS A 171 -10.44 17.57 23.08
CA LYS A 171 -10.59 16.36 22.27
C LYS A 171 -9.54 16.41 21.17
N LEU A 172 -8.41 15.73 21.42
CA LEU A 172 -7.32 15.58 20.47
C LEU A 172 -7.34 14.15 19.94
N LEU A 173 -7.48 13.99 18.63
CA LEU A 173 -7.53 12.69 17.98
C LEU A 173 -6.16 12.15 17.67
N GLU A 174 -5.27 13.01 17.15
CA GLU A 174 -3.94 12.57 16.70
C GLU A 174 -2.88 13.65 16.90
N VAL A 175 -1.64 13.18 17.02
CA VAL A 175 -0.41 13.97 17.02
C VAL A 175 0.50 13.39 15.93
N LYS A 176 0.63 14.11 14.81
CA LYS A 176 1.53 13.69 13.72
C LYS A 176 2.88 14.40 13.88
N PHE A 177 3.97 13.62 13.87
CA PHE A 177 5.34 14.16 13.94
C PHE A 177 5.79 14.60 12.56
N GLY A 178 5.29 15.76 12.10
CA GLY A 178 5.52 16.31 10.78
C GLY A 178 4.38 17.18 10.29
N ALA A 179 4.39 17.47 8.99
CA ALA A 179 3.44 18.33 8.30
C ALA A 179 2.45 17.51 7.44
N ILE A 180 1.26 18.08 7.21
CA ILE A 180 0.32 17.63 6.19
C ILE A 180 0.16 18.76 5.18
N LYS A 181 0.36 18.45 3.89
CA LYS A 181 0.02 19.34 2.79
C LYS A 181 -1.23 18.81 2.10
N ILE A 182 -2.23 19.66 1.94
CA ILE A 182 -3.45 19.35 1.19
C ILE A 182 -3.40 20.09 -0.13
N PHE A 183 -3.65 19.34 -1.21
CA PHE A 183 -3.90 19.89 -2.55
C PHE A 183 -5.38 19.59 -2.86
N ASP A 184 -6.12 20.63 -3.17
CA ASP A 184 -7.57 20.62 -3.41
C ASP A 184 -7.92 21.20 -4.79
N ASP A 185 -9.20 21.35 -5.08
CA ASP A 185 -9.69 21.90 -6.36
C ASP A 185 -9.13 23.29 -6.70
N ASP A 186 -8.70 24.09 -5.71
CA ASP A 186 -8.11 25.42 -5.94
C ASP A 186 -6.62 25.33 -6.30
N SER A 187 -5.93 24.27 -5.92
CA SER A 187 -4.49 24.07 -6.09
C SER A 187 -4.14 23.03 -7.15
N VAL A 188 -5.01 22.04 -7.41
CA VAL A 188 -4.78 20.96 -8.39
C VAL A 188 -5.13 21.44 -9.80
N ILE A 189 -4.18 21.30 -10.74
CA ILE A 189 -4.35 21.63 -12.16
C ILE A 189 -4.81 20.41 -12.94
N SER A 190 -4.21 19.24 -12.67
CA SER A 190 -4.57 17.94 -13.24
C SER A 190 -4.30 16.86 -12.23
N ALA A 191 -5.13 15.81 -12.21
CA ALA A 191 -4.89 14.63 -11.38
C ALA A 191 -5.48 13.39 -12.05
N GLN A 192 -4.67 12.35 -12.20
CA GLN A 192 -4.98 11.15 -12.93
C GLN A 192 -4.54 9.92 -12.13
N ILE A 193 -5.45 8.96 -11.97
CA ILE A 193 -5.15 7.66 -11.33
C ILE A 193 -5.27 6.58 -12.39
N LEU A 194 -4.23 5.77 -12.51
CA LEU A 194 -4.23 4.56 -13.30
C LEU A 194 -4.40 3.35 -12.38
N GLU A 195 -5.50 2.61 -12.55
CA GLU A 195 -5.72 1.31 -11.92
C GLU A 195 -5.60 0.21 -12.98
N GLU A 196 -4.70 -0.75 -12.77
CA GLU A 196 -4.51 -1.87 -13.68
C GLU A 196 -4.45 -3.21 -12.94
N VAL A 197 -5.11 -4.20 -13.51
CA VAL A 197 -5.07 -5.58 -13.03
C VAL A 197 -4.95 -6.54 -14.20
N ASP A 198 -3.96 -7.41 -14.18
CA ASP A 198 -3.88 -8.57 -15.08
C ASP A 198 -4.59 -9.79 -14.44
N PRO A 199 -5.77 -10.18 -14.94
CA PRO A 199 -6.52 -11.31 -14.38
C PRO A 199 -5.83 -12.67 -14.56
N THR A 200 -4.80 -12.73 -15.40
CA THR A 200 -4.00 -13.96 -15.60
C THR A 200 -2.95 -14.15 -14.54
N GLY A 201 -2.53 -13.06 -13.89
CA GLY A 201 -1.41 -13.02 -12.94
C GLY A 201 -0.05 -13.13 -13.63
N ALA A 202 0.02 -13.05 -14.96
CA ALA A 202 1.29 -13.07 -15.69
C ALA A 202 2.11 -11.80 -15.43
N GLU A 203 1.43 -10.69 -15.17
CA GLU A 203 2.02 -9.43 -14.75
C GLU A 203 1.36 -8.97 -13.45
N LEU A 204 2.11 -8.29 -12.60
CA LEU A 204 1.59 -7.58 -11.44
C LEU A 204 1.78 -6.10 -11.69
N SER A 205 0.67 -5.42 -12.03
CA SER A 205 0.66 -4.00 -12.34
C SER A 205 0.90 -3.15 -11.10
N ILE A 206 1.42 -1.96 -11.31
CA ILE A 206 1.58 -0.91 -10.29
C ILE A 206 0.55 0.16 -10.62
N ASN A 207 -0.33 0.47 -9.67
CA ASN A 207 -1.23 1.61 -9.85
C ASN A 207 -0.46 2.90 -9.60
N THR A 208 -0.80 3.94 -10.37
CA THR A 208 -0.11 5.23 -10.30
C THR A 208 -1.08 6.37 -10.06
N LEU A 209 -0.59 7.40 -9.38
CA LEU A 209 -1.22 8.71 -9.31
C LEU A 209 -0.24 9.73 -9.89
N GLU A 210 -0.66 10.47 -10.91
CA GLU A 210 0.06 11.63 -11.41
C GLU A 210 -0.80 12.87 -11.25
N PHE A 211 -0.26 13.91 -10.61
CA PHE A 211 -0.98 15.16 -10.48
C PHE A 211 -0.04 16.36 -10.60
N THR A 212 -0.55 17.43 -11.18
CA THR A 212 0.12 18.73 -11.25
C THR A 212 -0.63 19.71 -10.36
N ALA A 213 0.08 20.38 -9.49
CA ALA A 213 -0.50 21.35 -8.57
C ALA A 213 0.31 22.65 -8.52
N TYR A 214 -0.38 23.74 -8.18
CA TYR A 214 0.30 24.98 -7.82
C TYR A 214 1.05 24.79 -6.50
N THR A 215 2.35 25.03 -6.53
CA THR A 215 3.19 25.02 -5.33
C THR A 215 4.29 26.07 -5.47
N THR A 216 4.33 26.96 -4.49
CA THR A 216 5.40 27.97 -4.35
C THR A 216 6.37 27.59 -3.24
N ASP A 217 6.16 26.46 -2.59
CA ASP A 217 6.96 25.99 -1.47
C ASP A 217 8.09 25.08 -1.98
N PHE A 218 9.15 25.69 -2.49
CA PHE A 218 10.33 24.97 -2.94
C PHE A 218 10.95 24.09 -1.84
N ALA A 219 10.73 24.40 -0.57
CA ALA A 219 11.28 23.60 0.53
C ALA A 219 10.73 22.15 0.53
N LEU A 220 9.53 21.92 -0.01
CA LEU A 220 8.96 20.57 -0.17
C LEU A 220 9.73 19.71 -1.20
N LEU A 221 10.41 20.34 -2.14
CA LEU A 221 10.99 19.69 -3.31
C LEU A 221 12.52 19.64 -3.25
N ASP A 222 13.15 20.47 -2.41
CA ASP A 222 14.62 20.55 -2.31
C ASP A 222 15.19 19.21 -1.79
N PRO A 223 15.94 18.47 -2.64
CA PRO A 223 16.51 17.17 -2.22
C PRO A 223 17.57 17.32 -1.12
N ASN A 224 18.00 18.53 -0.80
CA ASN A 224 18.90 18.84 0.31
C ASN A 224 18.19 19.62 1.42
N GLY A 225 16.88 19.85 1.28
CA GLY A 225 16.06 20.59 2.21
C GLY A 225 15.69 19.81 3.46
N ILE A 226 15.00 20.50 4.37
CA ILE A 226 14.55 19.91 5.65
C ILE A 226 13.56 18.74 5.49
N TYR A 227 12.82 18.70 4.38
CA TYR A 227 11.87 17.62 4.07
C TYR A 227 12.51 16.44 3.31
N ALA A 228 13.75 16.57 2.83
CA ALA A 228 14.42 15.54 2.03
C ALA A 228 14.46 14.17 2.74
N ALA A 229 14.74 14.17 4.05
CA ALA A 229 14.76 12.94 4.84
C ALA A 229 13.35 12.35 5.05
N LEU A 230 12.30 13.14 4.90
CA LEU A 230 10.91 12.75 5.06
C LEU A 230 10.24 12.33 3.74
N GLN A 231 10.84 12.68 2.59
CA GLN A 231 10.25 12.41 1.27
C GLN A 231 10.22 10.93 0.88
N GLN A 232 11.07 10.10 1.45
CA GLN A 232 11.12 8.67 1.16
C GLN A 232 9.92 7.95 1.79
N ARG A 233 9.10 7.30 0.95
CA ARG A 233 7.92 6.52 1.36
C ARG A 233 6.82 7.36 2.04
N GLN A 234 6.72 8.65 1.74
CA GLN A 234 5.63 9.48 2.25
C GLN A 234 4.34 9.21 1.47
N ALA A 235 3.27 8.97 2.20
CA ALA A 235 1.98 8.63 1.63
C ALA A 235 1.23 9.87 1.12
N ILE A 236 0.57 9.70 -0.03
CA ILE A 236 -0.38 10.65 -0.59
C ILE A 236 -1.73 9.94 -0.69
N GLY A 237 -2.69 10.35 0.13
CA GLY A 237 -4.07 9.87 0.05
C GLY A 237 -4.83 10.63 -1.02
N ALA A 238 -5.54 9.91 -1.90
CA ALA A 238 -6.33 10.48 -2.98
C ALA A 238 -7.83 10.27 -2.72
N LYS A 239 -8.61 11.36 -2.77
CA LYS A 239 -10.07 11.32 -2.60
C LYS A 239 -10.77 12.09 -3.71
N ILE A 240 -11.95 11.60 -4.11
CA ILE A 240 -12.88 12.29 -5.01
C ILE A 240 -14.23 12.34 -4.28
N ASP A 241 -14.78 13.55 -4.08
CA ASP A 241 -16.06 13.76 -3.38
C ASP A 241 -16.14 13.08 -1.99
N GLY A 242 -14.98 12.98 -1.30
CA GLY A 242 -14.83 12.34 0.00
C GLY A 242 -14.64 10.82 -0.04
N GLU A 243 -14.81 10.18 -1.20
CA GLU A 243 -14.55 8.75 -1.39
C GLU A 243 -13.06 8.48 -1.62
N ASN A 244 -12.53 7.44 -0.99
CA ASN A 244 -11.12 7.07 -1.08
C ASN A 244 -10.79 6.40 -2.42
N PHE A 245 -9.80 6.93 -3.12
CA PHE A 245 -9.29 6.41 -4.40
C PHE A 245 -7.91 5.79 -4.29
N GLY A 246 -7.33 5.74 -3.11
CA GLY A 246 -6.09 5.03 -2.84
C GLY A 246 -5.09 5.83 -2.03
N THR A 247 -4.03 5.11 -1.63
CA THR A 247 -2.85 5.68 -1.01
C THR A 247 -1.66 5.40 -1.90
N PHE A 248 -0.97 6.45 -2.29
CA PHE A 248 0.19 6.40 -3.18
C PHE A 248 1.42 6.94 -2.46
N PHE A 249 2.59 6.67 -3.00
CA PHE A 249 3.87 7.10 -2.45
C PHE A 249 4.63 7.89 -3.51
N LEU A 250 5.20 9.00 -3.11
CA LEU A 250 5.96 9.85 -4.01
C LEU A 250 7.16 9.09 -4.57
N ASP A 251 7.24 9.03 -5.91
CA ASP A 251 8.39 8.50 -6.64
C ASP A 251 9.27 9.64 -7.14
N GLU A 252 8.74 10.48 -8.02
CA GLU A 252 9.47 11.63 -8.58
C GLU A 252 8.61 12.89 -8.63
N PRO A 253 9.04 14.02 -8.02
CA PRO A 253 8.50 15.35 -8.30
C PRO A 253 9.27 16.00 -9.45
N GLU A 254 8.56 16.71 -10.33
CA GLU A 254 9.14 17.44 -11.46
C GLU A 254 8.50 18.83 -11.60
N SER A 255 9.31 19.89 -11.68
CA SER A 255 8.83 21.26 -11.89
C SER A 255 9.33 21.79 -13.23
N GLU A 256 8.39 22.27 -14.07
CA GLU A 256 8.73 22.92 -15.34
C GLU A 256 8.87 24.44 -15.20
N ASP A 257 8.28 25.01 -14.15
CA ASP A 257 8.32 26.43 -13.82
C ASP A 257 8.38 26.67 -12.29
N ASP A 258 8.39 27.95 -11.88
CA ASP A 258 8.51 28.33 -10.47
C ASP A 258 7.21 28.15 -9.66
N ASP A 259 6.07 27.93 -10.32
CA ASP A 259 4.74 27.99 -9.71
C ASP A 259 4.02 26.64 -9.73
N THR A 260 4.50 25.67 -10.52
CA THR A 260 3.84 24.37 -10.69
C THR A 260 4.78 23.19 -10.51
N THR A 261 4.26 22.10 -9.96
CA THR A 261 4.98 20.83 -9.80
C THR A 261 4.07 19.67 -10.16
N THR A 262 4.61 18.74 -10.92
CA THR A 262 4.02 17.44 -11.22
C THR A 262 4.59 16.40 -10.27
N PHE A 263 3.72 15.69 -9.57
CA PHE A 263 4.05 14.63 -8.66
C PHE A 263 3.68 13.28 -9.32
N LYS A 264 4.68 12.42 -9.48
CA LYS A 264 4.49 11.05 -9.94
C LYS A 264 4.57 10.12 -8.75
N CYS A 265 3.53 9.33 -8.56
CA CYS A 265 3.37 8.51 -7.36
C CYS A 265 2.99 7.08 -7.75
N ILE A 266 3.42 6.13 -6.97
CA ILE A 266 3.17 4.70 -7.14
C ILE A 266 2.42 4.15 -5.93
N ASP A 267 1.67 3.07 -6.10
CA ASP A 267 1.03 2.38 -5.00
C ASP A 267 2.02 1.57 -4.15
N PHE A 268 1.53 0.86 -3.13
CA PHE A 268 2.40 0.10 -2.24
C PHE A 268 3.03 -1.13 -2.92
N VAL A 269 2.43 -1.67 -3.98
CA VAL A 269 3.05 -2.71 -4.84
C VAL A 269 4.29 -2.17 -5.54
N GLY A 270 4.24 -0.91 -6.01
CA GLY A 270 5.41 -0.23 -6.56
C GLY A 270 6.51 0.01 -5.54
N VAL A 271 6.16 0.31 -4.28
CA VAL A 271 7.14 0.48 -3.20
C VAL A 271 7.94 -0.81 -2.95
N ILE A 272 7.27 -1.96 -2.88
CA ILE A 272 7.95 -3.25 -2.65
C ILE A 272 8.72 -3.77 -3.88
N ASP A 273 8.56 -3.14 -5.04
CA ASP A 273 9.38 -3.42 -6.24
C ASP A 273 10.82 -2.88 -6.13
N THR A 274 11.07 -2.00 -5.17
CA THR A 274 12.39 -1.38 -4.97
C THR A 274 13.36 -2.22 -4.16
N THR A 275 12.93 -3.35 -3.61
CA THR A 275 13.72 -4.21 -2.73
C THR A 275 13.69 -5.66 -3.19
N ASP A 276 14.78 -6.40 -2.91
CA ASP A 276 14.97 -7.77 -3.38
C ASP A 276 14.53 -8.82 -2.35
N PHE A 277 13.80 -9.81 -2.82
CA PHE A 277 13.52 -11.05 -2.12
C PHE A 277 14.58 -12.11 -2.48
N MET A 278 15.18 -12.73 -1.48
CA MET A 278 16.23 -13.72 -1.70
C MET A 278 15.73 -15.05 -2.25
N GLY A 279 14.42 -15.28 -2.20
CA GLY A 279 13.82 -16.49 -2.76
C GLY A 279 14.31 -17.80 -2.16
N GLY A 280 14.07 -18.89 -2.88
CA GLY A 280 14.51 -20.23 -2.46
C GLY A 280 13.73 -21.36 -3.10
N ILE A 281 14.06 -22.59 -2.69
CA ILE A 281 13.35 -23.81 -3.08
C ILE A 281 12.26 -24.10 -2.03
N TYR A 282 11.04 -24.29 -2.49
CA TYR A 282 9.87 -24.57 -1.67
C TYR A 282 9.32 -25.96 -1.98
N MET A 283 9.05 -26.74 -0.94
CA MET A 283 8.49 -28.09 -1.07
C MET A 283 7.28 -28.22 -0.15
N ASN A 284 6.09 -28.35 -0.72
CA ASN A 284 4.82 -28.38 0.02
C ASN A 284 4.67 -27.22 0.99
N LYS A 285 5.08 -26.03 0.57
CA LYS A 285 4.98 -24.80 1.36
C LYS A 285 3.54 -24.30 1.36
N ASN A 286 3.02 -23.93 2.51
CA ASN A 286 1.74 -23.24 2.63
C ASN A 286 1.87 -21.82 2.04
N ILE A 287 0.93 -21.41 1.19
CA ILE A 287 0.95 -20.09 0.53
C ILE A 287 0.91 -18.95 1.56
N GLY A 288 0.09 -19.07 2.59
CA GLY A 288 0.05 -18.05 3.66
C GLY A 288 1.40 -17.85 4.32
N ALA A 289 2.15 -18.93 4.55
CA ALA A 289 3.50 -18.84 5.10
C ALA A 289 4.52 -18.30 4.09
N LEU A 290 4.34 -18.55 2.79
CA LEU A 290 5.20 -17.99 1.74
C LEU A 290 4.97 -16.49 1.56
N VAL A 291 3.70 -16.06 1.48
CA VAL A 291 3.34 -14.63 1.40
C VAL A 291 3.84 -13.88 2.63
N SER A 292 3.65 -14.43 3.84
CA SER A 292 4.18 -13.83 5.07
C SER A 292 5.71 -13.71 5.04
N GLU A 293 6.44 -14.67 4.47
CA GLU A 293 7.88 -14.62 4.30
C GLU A 293 8.30 -13.48 3.34
N ILE A 294 7.59 -13.34 2.21
CA ILE A 294 7.83 -12.26 1.24
C ILE A 294 7.55 -10.90 1.88
N MET A 295 6.39 -10.73 2.53
CA MET A 295 5.98 -9.47 3.17
C MET A 295 6.92 -9.07 4.31
N THR A 296 7.29 -10.02 5.17
CA THR A 296 8.25 -9.77 6.26
C THR A 296 9.62 -9.35 5.71
N SER A 297 10.06 -9.97 4.61
CA SER A 297 11.31 -9.59 3.93
C SER A 297 11.25 -8.19 3.32
N ALA A 298 10.07 -7.75 2.89
CA ALA A 298 9.82 -6.40 2.37
C ALA A 298 9.57 -5.36 3.49
N GLU A 299 9.68 -5.75 4.76
CA GLU A 299 9.36 -4.91 5.93
C GLU A 299 7.89 -4.41 5.92
N VAL A 300 6.97 -5.22 5.37
CA VAL A 300 5.52 -4.95 5.34
C VAL A 300 4.89 -5.57 6.57
N GLU A 301 4.19 -4.74 7.36
CA GLU A 301 3.52 -5.19 8.57
C GLU A 301 2.27 -6.03 8.26
N PRO A 302 1.86 -6.95 9.15
CA PRO A 302 0.66 -7.78 8.96
C PRO A 302 -0.64 -7.01 8.76
N SER A 303 -0.73 -5.76 9.20
CA SER A 303 -1.86 -4.86 9.00
C SER A 303 -1.88 -4.18 7.62
N GLU A 304 -0.78 -4.24 6.87
CA GLU A 304 -0.62 -3.60 5.58
C GLU A 304 -0.90 -4.54 4.40
N TYR A 305 -1.29 -5.79 4.66
CA TYR A 305 -1.76 -6.71 3.62
C TYR A 305 -2.89 -7.62 4.10
N GLU A 306 -3.73 -8.02 3.16
CA GLU A 306 -4.85 -8.93 3.37
C GLU A 306 -4.69 -10.13 2.45
N LEU A 307 -4.74 -11.34 3.00
CA LEU A 307 -4.65 -12.57 2.23
C LEU A 307 -5.91 -13.41 2.44
N ASP A 308 -6.65 -13.66 1.35
CA ASP A 308 -7.84 -14.50 1.39
C ASP A 308 -7.51 -15.93 1.87
N SER A 309 -8.33 -16.46 2.75
CA SER A 309 -8.11 -17.77 3.37
C SER A 309 -8.11 -18.93 2.37
N SER A 310 -8.83 -18.81 1.25
CA SER A 310 -8.86 -19.84 0.20
C SER A 310 -7.53 -19.92 -0.55
N ILE A 311 -6.81 -18.82 -0.67
CA ILE A 311 -5.44 -18.74 -1.23
C ILE A 311 -4.43 -19.17 -0.16
N ALA A 312 -4.54 -18.61 1.06
CA ALA A 312 -3.61 -18.87 2.16
C ALA A 312 -3.45 -20.36 2.48
N ASN A 313 -4.52 -21.13 2.37
CA ASN A 313 -4.52 -22.56 2.69
C ASN A 313 -3.99 -23.48 1.57
N GLN A 314 -3.70 -22.96 0.39
CA GLN A 314 -3.12 -23.75 -0.70
C GLN A 314 -1.67 -24.13 -0.40
N ILE A 315 -1.22 -25.20 -1.05
CA ILE A 315 0.14 -25.72 -0.92
C ILE A 315 0.85 -25.60 -2.26
N ILE A 316 2.08 -25.08 -2.24
CA ILE A 316 2.87 -24.90 -3.43
C ILE A 316 4.26 -25.55 -3.30
N SER A 317 4.82 -25.95 -4.43
CA SER A 317 6.21 -26.38 -4.56
C SER A 317 6.83 -25.70 -5.77
N GLY A 318 8.12 -25.44 -5.73
CA GLY A 318 8.84 -24.82 -6.84
C GLY A 318 10.02 -23.99 -6.36
N TYR A 319 10.41 -23.03 -7.14
CA TYR A 319 11.56 -22.18 -6.91
C TYR A 319 11.18 -20.71 -7.13
N ILE A 320 11.65 -19.83 -6.28
CA ILE A 320 11.67 -18.39 -6.53
C ILE A 320 13.14 -17.97 -6.60
N PRO A 321 13.60 -17.38 -7.72
CA PRO A 321 14.93 -16.82 -7.83
C PRO A 321 15.08 -15.58 -6.94
N ILE A 322 16.27 -15.00 -6.87
CA ILE A 322 16.44 -13.65 -6.35
C ILE A 322 15.73 -12.72 -7.34
N CYS A 323 14.76 -11.99 -6.86
CA CYS A 323 13.91 -11.09 -7.64
C CYS A 323 13.33 -10.01 -6.73
N THR A 324 12.64 -9.02 -7.26
CA THR A 324 11.95 -8.04 -6.41
C THR A 324 10.82 -8.70 -5.62
N HIS A 325 10.40 -8.08 -4.51
CA HIS A 325 9.27 -8.61 -3.74
C HIS A 325 7.96 -8.60 -4.57
N ARG A 326 7.78 -7.61 -5.47
CA ARG A 326 6.68 -7.58 -6.43
C ARG A 326 6.72 -8.79 -7.36
N GLU A 327 7.88 -9.10 -7.95
CA GLU A 327 8.03 -10.27 -8.83
C GLU A 327 7.81 -11.58 -8.06
N ALA A 328 8.22 -11.66 -6.79
CA ALA A 328 7.96 -12.83 -5.95
C ALA A 328 6.44 -13.02 -5.70
N LEU A 329 5.70 -11.93 -5.44
CA LEU A 329 4.24 -11.98 -5.33
C LEU A 329 3.55 -12.30 -6.65
N GLN A 330 4.08 -11.76 -7.78
CA GLN A 330 3.60 -12.08 -9.12
C GLN A 330 3.68 -13.59 -9.39
N GLN A 331 4.79 -14.24 -9.03
CA GLN A 331 4.92 -15.69 -9.19
C GLN A 331 3.88 -16.46 -8.37
N VAL A 332 3.60 -16.00 -7.15
CA VAL A 332 2.53 -16.59 -6.31
C VAL A 332 1.17 -16.39 -6.98
N ALA A 333 0.86 -15.18 -7.45
CA ALA A 333 -0.40 -14.85 -8.11
C ALA A 333 -0.60 -15.71 -9.38
N PHE A 334 0.43 -15.82 -10.22
CA PHE A 334 0.39 -16.64 -11.42
C PHE A 334 0.16 -18.13 -11.12
N ALA A 335 0.84 -18.66 -10.09
CA ALA A 335 0.71 -20.05 -9.72
C ALA A 335 -0.64 -20.41 -9.09
N THR A 336 -1.27 -19.48 -8.37
CA THR A 336 -2.52 -19.72 -7.63
C THR A 336 -3.78 -19.19 -8.33
N GLY A 337 -3.63 -18.32 -9.33
CA GLY A 337 -4.75 -17.61 -9.96
C GLY A 337 -5.35 -16.53 -9.07
N SER A 338 -4.57 -16.00 -8.15
CA SER A 338 -4.99 -14.87 -7.33
C SER A 338 -4.74 -13.54 -8.02
N ILE A 339 -5.53 -12.55 -7.62
CA ILE A 339 -5.32 -11.14 -7.94
C ILE A 339 -4.57 -10.53 -6.76
N VAL A 340 -3.55 -9.73 -7.07
CA VAL A 340 -2.86 -8.87 -6.11
C VAL A 340 -3.22 -7.43 -6.48
N ASP A 341 -3.80 -6.70 -5.58
CA ASP A 341 -4.39 -5.39 -5.82
C ASP A 341 -4.17 -4.47 -4.64
N CYS A 342 -3.80 -3.22 -4.89
CA CYS A 342 -3.62 -2.17 -3.90
C CYS A 342 -4.52 -0.94 -4.18
N SER A 343 -5.45 -1.03 -5.16
CA SER A 343 -6.34 0.07 -5.51
C SER A 343 -7.37 0.34 -4.41
N ARG A 344 -7.82 1.59 -4.33
CA ARG A 344 -8.82 2.09 -3.37
C ARG A 344 -8.46 1.90 -1.90
N GLY A 345 -7.18 1.76 -1.56
CA GLY A 345 -6.71 1.58 -0.20
C GLY A 345 -5.19 1.68 -0.09
N LYS A 346 -4.66 1.35 1.09
CA LYS A 346 -3.22 1.25 1.35
C LYS A 346 -2.76 -0.20 1.34
N ALA A 347 -3.58 -1.12 1.88
CA ALA A 347 -3.19 -2.51 2.06
C ALA A 347 -3.14 -3.29 0.74
N ILE A 348 -2.11 -4.11 0.58
CA ILE A 348 -2.01 -5.06 -0.53
C ILE A 348 -3.02 -6.20 -0.28
N LYS A 349 -3.96 -6.41 -1.20
CA LYS A 349 -4.99 -7.45 -1.12
C LYS A 349 -4.66 -8.58 -2.08
N ILE A 350 -4.67 -9.81 -1.56
CA ILE A 350 -4.42 -11.04 -2.33
C ILE A 350 -5.66 -11.93 -2.22
N TYR A 351 -6.41 -12.07 -3.31
CA TYR A 351 -7.70 -12.75 -3.33
C TYR A 351 -7.93 -13.52 -4.65
N PRO A 352 -8.82 -14.53 -4.67
CA PRO A 352 -9.10 -15.28 -5.88
C PRO A 352 -9.84 -14.41 -6.89
N ALA A 353 -9.58 -14.61 -8.20
CA ALA A 353 -10.41 -14.01 -9.24
C ALA A 353 -11.88 -14.41 -9.04
N SER A 354 -12.80 -13.46 -9.25
CA SER A 354 -14.24 -13.64 -9.04
C SER A 354 -14.98 -13.54 -10.37
N ASP A 355 -16.02 -14.38 -10.55
CA ASP A 355 -16.96 -14.26 -11.66
C ASP A 355 -18.23 -13.48 -11.29
N ILE A 356 -18.30 -12.94 -10.08
CA ILE A 356 -19.48 -12.22 -9.58
C ILE A 356 -19.55 -10.85 -10.24
N VAL A 357 -20.65 -10.64 -10.99
CA VAL A 357 -20.92 -9.35 -11.63
C VAL A 357 -21.30 -8.33 -10.56
N LYS A 358 -20.56 -7.23 -10.49
CA LYS A 358 -20.79 -6.14 -9.52
C LYS A 358 -21.90 -5.19 -9.96
N GLY A 359 -22.00 -4.90 -11.25
CA GLY A 359 -22.97 -3.99 -11.77
C GLY A 359 -22.99 -3.93 -13.31
N THR A 360 -23.71 -2.95 -13.83
CA THR A 360 -23.82 -2.74 -15.28
C THR A 360 -23.43 -1.30 -15.65
N ILE A 361 -22.46 -1.15 -16.53
CA ILE A 361 -22.12 0.11 -17.18
C ILE A 361 -23.14 0.31 -18.33
N THR A 362 -24.08 1.19 -18.10
CA THR A 362 -25.18 1.47 -19.03
C THR A 362 -24.79 2.49 -20.10
N HIS A 363 -25.57 2.60 -21.19
CA HIS A 363 -25.27 3.53 -22.28
C HIS A 363 -25.19 5.00 -21.86
N ASP A 364 -25.94 5.40 -20.86
CA ASP A 364 -25.95 6.76 -20.35
C ASP A 364 -24.67 7.13 -19.55
N LYS A 365 -23.95 6.14 -19.03
CA LYS A 365 -22.63 6.35 -18.46
C LYS A 365 -21.51 6.41 -19.51
N LYS A 366 -21.72 5.88 -20.71
CA LYS A 366 -20.68 5.80 -21.76
C LYS A 366 -20.55 7.10 -22.53
N MET A 367 -19.33 7.58 -22.70
CA MET A 367 -18.99 8.67 -23.60
C MET A 367 -18.99 8.19 -25.06
N SER A 368 -18.95 9.12 -26.00
CA SER A 368 -18.81 8.78 -27.43
C SER A 368 -17.39 8.27 -27.72
N GLY A 369 -17.27 7.30 -28.62
CA GLY A 369 -15.96 6.83 -29.09
C GLY A 369 -15.54 5.45 -28.62
N HIS A 370 -16.41 4.74 -27.89
CA HIS A 370 -16.14 3.35 -27.51
C HIS A 370 -15.84 2.47 -28.73
N LYS A 371 -14.86 1.59 -28.57
CA LYS A 371 -14.41 0.64 -29.61
C LYS A 371 -14.51 -0.77 -29.04
N VAL A 372 -15.16 -1.64 -29.80
CA VAL A 372 -15.19 -3.07 -29.52
C VAL A 372 -14.22 -3.77 -30.45
N LYS A 373 -13.20 -4.40 -29.89
CA LYS A 373 -12.22 -5.20 -30.58
C LYS A 373 -12.56 -6.69 -30.39
N TYR A 374 -12.38 -7.44 -31.46
CA TYR A 374 -12.58 -8.89 -31.49
C TYR A 374 -11.22 -9.57 -31.59
N THR A 375 -10.83 -10.30 -30.53
CA THR A 375 -9.55 -10.99 -30.50
C THR A 375 -9.58 -12.31 -31.28
N THR A 376 -8.42 -12.75 -31.73
CA THR A 376 -8.31 -14.03 -32.45
C THR A 376 -8.63 -15.20 -31.54
N LEU A 377 -9.19 -16.28 -32.10
CA LEU A 377 -9.43 -17.51 -31.35
C LEU A 377 -8.11 -18.10 -30.86
N VAL A 378 -7.99 -18.32 -29.56
CA VAL A 378 -6.92 -19.10 -28.96
C VAL A 378 -7.33 -20.57 -28.95
N THR A 379 -6.53 -21.40 -29.58
CA THR A 379 -6.82 -22.83 -29.78
C THR A 379 -6.06 -23.71 -28.78
N GLY A 380 -5.17 -23.15 -28.00
CA GLY A 380 -4.46 -23.85 -26.94
C GLY A 380 -3.63 -22.90 -26.11
N VAL A 381 -3.30 -23.34 -24.91
CA VAL A 381 -2.35 -22.68 -23.98
C VAL A 381 -1.36 -23.72 -23.50
N GLU A 382 -0.10 -23.36 -23.52
CA GLU A 382 1.00 -24.14 -23.01
C GLU A 382 1.68 -23.43 -21.85
N VAL A 383 2.00 -24.15 -20.79
CA VAL A 383 2.79 -23.65 -19.66
C VAL A 383 4.02 -24.52 -19.47
N THR A 384 5.14 -23.92 -19.09
CA THR A 384 6.35 -24.62 -18.73
C THR A 384 6.25 -25.09 -17.29
N SER A 385 6.38 -26.40 -17.08
CA SER A 385 6.40 -27.04 -15.76
C SER A 385 7.83 -27.37 -15.36
N HIS A 386 8.23 -26.96 -14.18
CA HIS A 386 9.56 -27.08 -13.61
C HIS A 386 9.65 -28.22 -12.59
N ARG A 387 10.72 -28.97 -12.61
CA ARG A 387 11.00 -30.00 -11.63
C ARG A 387 12.42 -29.88 -11.11
N TYR A 388 12.53 -29.48 -9.86
CA TYR A 388 13.81 -29.29 -9.17
C TYR A 388 14.24 -30.56 -8.47
N ALA A 389 15.42 -31.09 -8.83
CA ALA A 389 16.02 -32.28 -8.25
C ALA A 389 17.43 -31.97 -7.70
N LEU A 390 17.68 -32.40 -6.47
CA LEU A 390 18.99 -32.21 -5.86
C LEU A 390 20.01 -33.15 -6.53
N GLN A 391 21.13 -32.62 -6.99
CA GLN A 391 22.24 -33.40 -7.53
C GLN A 391 22.88 -34.24 -6.42
N SER A 392 23.44 -35.40 -6.81
CA SER A 392 24.10 -36.34 -5.88
C SER A 392 25.52 -35.93 -5.49
N GLU A 393 26.14 -35.03 -6.26
CA GLU A 393 27.50 -34.56 -6.05
C GLU A 393 27.52 -33.09 -5.70
N GLN A 394 28.46 -32.71 -4.82
CA GLN A 394 28.69 -31.31 -4.50
C GLN A 394 29.39 -30.62 -5.67
N SER A 395 28.97 -29.39 -5.92
CA SER A 395 29.61 -28.50 -6.88
C SER A 395 29.97 -27.16 -6.23
N ASN A 396 30.79 -26.39 -6.94
CA ASN A 396 31.23 -25.08 -6.48
C ASN A 396 30.15 -24.04 -6.72
N ALA A 397 29.62 -23.45 -5.64
CA ALA A 397 28.65 -22.37 -5.69
C ALA A 397 29.31 -20.98 -5.80
N TYR A 398 30.52 -20.83 -5.22
CA TYR A 398 31.26 -19.57 -5.23
C TYR A 398 32.75 -19.81 -4.94
N GLU A 399 33.61 -19.05 -5.63
CA GLU A 399 35.03 -19.02 -5.37
C GLU A 399 35.63 -17.66 -5.70
N ASP A 400 36.27 -17.01 -4.71
CA ASP A 400 36.97 -15.74 -4.88
C ASP A 400 37.96 -15.49 -3.75
N THR A 401 38.82 -14.47 -3.90
CA THR A 401 39.73 -13.99 -2.86
C THR A 401 39.14 -12.78 -2.16
N LEU A 402 38.80 -12.92 -0.88
CA LEU A 402 38.13 -11.87 -0.10
C LEU A 402 39.04 -11.32 0.99
N SER A 403 38.80 -10.03 1.32
CA SER A 403 39.38 -9.36 2.48
C SER A 403 38.63 -9.76 3.76
N VAL A 404 39.16 -9.36 4.92
CA VAL A 404 38.45 -9.50 6.21
C VAL A 404 37.17 -8.69 6.17
N GLY A 405 36.02 -9.33 6.47
CA GLY A 405 34.71 -8.69 6.42
C GLY A 405 33.55 -9.68 6.48
N THR A 406 32.34 -9.15 6.44
CA THR A 406 31.09 -9.92 6.27
C THR A 406 30.56 -9.65 4.87
N TYR A 407 30.19 -10.70 4.16
CA TYR A 407 29.75 -10.63 2.77
C TYR A 407 28.46 -11.43 2.59
N THR A 408 27.53 -10.88 1.82
CA THR A 408 26.39 -11.62 1.28
C THR A 408 26.76 -12.08 -0.12
N ILE A 409 26.87 -13.39 -0.32
CA ILE A 409 27.22 -14.01 -1.60
C ILE A 409 25.93 -14.61 -2.17
N THR A 410 25.60 -14.24 -3.39
CA THR A 410 24.44 -14.76 -4.14
C THR A 410 24.91 -15.80 -5.17
N PHE A 411 24.04 -16.76 -5.48
CA PHE A 411 24.33 -17.86 -6.40
C PHE A 411 23.49 -17.74 -7.67
N SER A 412 24.03 -18.18 -8.78
CA SER A 412 23.34 -18.24 -10.07
C SER A 412 22.35 -19.40 -10.20
N ALA A 413 22.39 -20.34 -9.28
CA ALA A 413 21.50 -21.49 -9.20
C ALA A 413 21.24 -21.83 -7.72
N PRO A 414 20.11 -22.47 -7.38
CA PRO A 414 19.83 -22.83 -5.99
C PRO A 414 20.68 -24.02 -5.51
N PHE A 415 21.16 -23.91 -4.27
CA PHE A 415 21.97 -24.93 -3.60
C PHE A 415 21.37 -25.36 -2.26
N ALA A 416 21.74 -26.56 -1.82
CA ALA A 416 21.47 -27.05 -0.48
C ALA A 416 22.77 -27.50 0.23
N SER A 417 22.72 -27.55 1.57
CA SER A 417 23.79 -28.07 2.42
C SER A 417 25.14 -27.39 2.15
N LEU A 418 25.14 -26.06 2.15
CA LEU A 418 26.35 -25.27 1.86
C LEU A 418 27.43 -25.47 2.91
N THR A 419 28.66 -25.56 2.43
CA THR A 419 29.89 -25.58 3.24
C THR A 419 30.88 -24.55 2.71
N ALA A 420 31.64 -23.91 3.58
CA ALA A 420 32.60 -22.90 3.20
C ALA A 420 34.03 -23.28 3.67
N SER A 421 35.01 -23.01 2.83
CA SER A 421 36.43 -23.02 3.17
C SER A 421 36.98 -21.60 3.10
N GLY A 422 37.75 -21.16 4.08
CA GLY A 422 38.28 -19.79 4.18
C GLY A 422 37.33 -18.78 4.80
N ALA A 423 36.07 -19.16 5.11
CA ALA A 423 35.06 -18.31 5.77
C ALA A 423 34.15 -19.14 6.67
N THR A 424 33.40 -18.45 7.54
CA THR A 424 32.32 -19.06 8.34
C THR A 424 30.96 -18.61 7.79
N ILE A 425 30.05 -19.54 7.50
CA ILE A 425 28.67 -19.24 7.12
C ILE A 425 27.93 -18.80 8.38
N LEU A 426 27.34 -17.60 8.35
CA LEU A 426 26.50 -17.04 9.42
C LEU A 426 25.03 -17.41 9.21
N SER A 427 24.55 -17.28 7.96
CA SER A 427 23.23 -17.71 7.53
C SER A 427 23.26 -18.07 6.05
N SER A 428 22.32 -18.86 5.59
CA SER A 428 22.21 -19.21 4.17
C SER A 428 20.79 -19.61 3.79
N GLY A 429 20.45 -19.34 2.52
CA GLY A 429 19.29 -19.87 1.81
C GLY A 429 19.72 -20.70 0.62
N ALA A 430 18.79 -21.05 -0.26
CA ALA A 430 19.13 -21.76 -1.48
C ALA A 430 19.90 -20.86 -2.47
N ASN A 431 19.64 -19.57 -2.48
CA ASN A 431 20.16 -18.60 -3.43
C ASN A 431 21.33 -17.76 -2.90
N TYR A 432 21.66 -17.87 -1.61
CA TYR A 432 22.67 -17.00 -0.99
C TYR A 432 23.33 -17.63 0.23
N ALA A 433 24.46 -17.06 0.62
CA ALA A 433 25.09 -17.28 1.92
C ALA A 433 25.65 -15.97 2.47
N VAL A 434 25.39 -15.69 3.74
CA VAL A 434 26.07 -14.63 4.49
C VAL A 434 27.29 -15.26 5.17
N ILE A 435 28.48 -14.80 4.82
CA ILE A 435 29.74 -15.35 5.30
C ILE A 435 30.57 -14.31 6.03
N ARG A 436 31.37 -14.77 6.98
CA ARG A 436 32.36 -13.97 7.69
C ARG A 436 33.78 -14.46 7.40
N VAL A 437 34.59 -13.58 6.83
CA VAL A 437 36.00 -13.79 6.57
C VAL A 437 36.81 -13.15 7.70
N ILE A 438 37.57 -13.95 8.44
CA ILE A 438 38.41 -13.47 9.56
C ILE A 438 39.88 -13.31 9.17
N THR A 439 40.29 -13.96 8.08
CA THR A 439 41.65 -13.86 7.49
C THR A 439 41.52 -13.72 5.99
N ALA A 440 42.08 -12.64 5.43
CA ALA A 440 42.03 -12.42 3.98
C ALA A 440 42.65 -13.60 3.20
N GLY A 441 41.97 -14.05 2.17
CA GLY A 441 42.43 -15.20 1.36
C GLY A 441 41.34 -15.77 0.47
N LYS A 442 41.66 -16.92 -0.13
CA LYS A 442 40.72 -17.64 -0.99
C LYS A 442 39.54 -18.18 -0.15
N VAL A 443 38.34 -17.89 -0.59
CA VAL A 443 37.07 -18.40 -0.04
C VAL A 443 36.41 -19.26 -1.11
N THR A 444 35.95 -20.45 -0.73
CA THR A 444 35.23 -21.35 -1.61
C THR A 444 33.96 -21.81 -0.88
N ILE A 445 32.82 -21.72 -1.52
CA ILE A 445 31.53 -22.24 -1.02
C ILE A 445 31.11 -23.38 -1.95
N THR A 446 30.83 -24.55 -1.39
CA THR A 446 30.35 -25.73 -2.11
C THR A 446 29.04 -26.20 -1.54
N GLY A 447 28.22 -26.84 -2.37
CA GLY A 447 26.93 -27.40 -1.97
C GLY A 447 26.37 -28.34 -3.03
N PHE A 448 25.21 -28.91 -2.73
CA PHE A 448 24.46 -29.70 -3.70
C PHE A 448 23.56 -28.79 -4.51
N GLN A 449 23.76 -28.71 -5.80
CA GLN A 449 22.97 -27.88 -6.69
C GLN A 449 21.62 -28.54 -6.97
N TYR A 450 20.54 -27.74 -7.06
CA TYR A 450 19.28 -28.18 -7.65
C TYR A 450 19.36 -28.02 -9.16
N GLU A 451 19.06 -29.10 -9.87
CA GLU A 451 18.90 -29.11 -11.32
C GLU A 451 17.44 -28.97 -11.68
N ASP A 452 17.15 -28.04 -12.59
CA ASP A 452 15.81 -27.83 -13.13
C ASP A 452 15.64 -28.64 -14.42
N SER A 453 14.61 -29.47 -14.46
CA SER A 453 14.17 -30.17 -15.67
C SER A 453 12.76 -29.72 -16.03
N THR A 454 12.59 -29.22 -17.25
CA THR A 454 11.34 -28.65 -17.71
C THR A 454 10.55 -29.60 -18.61
N SER A 455 9.23 -29.45 -18.56
CA SER A 455 8.30 -30.08 -19.50
C SER A 455 7.15 -29.13 -19.81
N VAL A 456 6.56 -29.26 -21.01
CA VAL A 456 5.43 -28.44 -21.41
C VAL A 456 4.14 -29.18 -21.10
N VAL A 457 3.19 -28.47 -20.46
CA VAL A 457 1.83 -28.93 -20.19
C VAL A 457 0.89 -28.03 -20.97
N GLY A 458 0.04 -28.61 -21.85
CA GLY A 458 -0.85 -27.86 -22.72
C GLY A 458 -2.32 -28.27 -22.56
N ILE A 459 -3.18 -27.28 -22.71
CA ILE A 459 -4.64 -27.44 -22.88
C ILE A 459 -4.98 -26.96 -24.28
N TYR A 460 -5.72 -27.75 -25.04
CA TYR A 460 -6.06 -27.48 -26.42
C TYR A 460 -7.56 -27.67 -26.65
N ALA A 461 -8.09 -27.00 -27.66
CA ALA A 461 -9.44 -27.20 -28.12
C ALA A 461 -9.63 -28.64 -28.65
N ASP A 462 -10.70 -29.31 -28.25
CA ASP A 462 -11.01 -30.68 -28.68
C ASP A 462 -11.19 -30.77 -30.23
N GLU A 463 -11.83 -29.76 -30.81
CA GLU A 463 -12.03 -29.66 -32.24
C GLU A 463 -11.74 -28.24 -32.73
N LEU A 464 -11.01 -28.13 -33.83
CA LEU A 464 -10.81 -26.83 -34.48
C LEU A 464 -11.91 -26.56 -35.47
N PRO A 465 -12.46 -25.33 -35.55
CA PRO A 465 -13.35 -24.93 -36.63
C PRO A 465 -12.74 -25.22 -38.01
N ALA A 466 -13.54 -25.58 -38.97
CA ALA A 466 -13.08 -25.82 -40.35
C ALA A 466 -12.26 -24.60 -40.86
N ASN A 467 -11.04 -24.84 -41.31
CA ASN A 467 -10.07 -23.83 -41.76
C ASN A 467 -9.44 -22.96 -40.65
N ALA A 468 -9.69 -23.22 -39.37
CA ALA A 468 -8.96 -22.56 -38.32
C ALA A 468 -7.49 -23.02 -38.31
N LYS A 469 -6.58 -22.07 -38.10
CA LYS A 469 -5.17 -22.37 -37.82
C LYS A 469 -4.96 -22.50 -36.32
N ALA A 470 -4.04 -23.35 -35.94
CA ALA A 470 -3.59 -23.41 -34.56
C ALA A 470 -3.04 -22.05 -34.11
N ASN A 471 -3.53 -21.57 -32.99
CA ASN A 471 -3.08 -20.36 -32.32
C ASN A 471 -2.90 -20.72 -30.83
N VAL A 472 -1.68 -21.09 -30.49
CA VAL A 472 -1.31 -21.54 -29.14
C VAL A 472 -0.53 -20.42 -28.45
N ILE A 473 -0.93 -20.09 -27.24
CA ILE A 473 -0.22 -19.15 -26.37
C ILE A 473 0.71 -19.97 -25.48
N SER A 474 2.01 -19.66 -25.52
CA SER A 474 2.98 -20.22 -24.60
C SER A 474 3.21 -19.21 -23.48
N CYS A 475 2.95 -19.63 -22.24
CA CYS A 475 3.19 -18.82 -21.08
C CYS A 475 4.64 -18.93 -20.60
N ASP A 476 5.11 -17.89 -19.94
CA ASP A 476 6.50 -17.64 -19.62
C ASP A 476 7.17 -18.81 -18.89
N SER A 477 8.37 -19.16 -19.38
CA SER A 477 9.25 -20.15 -18.74
C SER A 477 9.86 -19.65 -17.41
N ASN A 478 9.74 -18.35 -17.09
CA ASN A 478 10.23 -17.78 -15.84
C ASN A 478 9.26 -17.99 -14.66
N ALA A 479 8.08 -18.53 -14.90
CA ALA A 479 7.12 -18.86 -13.84
C ALA A 479 7.53 -20.13 -13.08
N THR A 480 8.57 -20.04 -12.30
CA THR A 480 9.32 -21.17 -11.70
C THR A 480 8.60 -21.83 -10.50
N LEU A 481 7.46 -21.29 -10.08
CA LEU A 481 6.51 -21.95 -9.16
C LEU A 481 5.51 -22.87 -9.88
N ILE A 482 5.55 -22.95 -11.22
CA ILE A 482 4.74 -23.91 -11.98
C ILE A 482 5.45 -25.24 -12.00
N THR A 483 4.85 -26.25 -11.41
CA THR A 483 5.38 -27.60 -11.28
C THR A 483 4.35 -28.63 -11.79
N PRO A 484 4.68 -29.92 -11.93
CA PRO A 484 3.71 -30.94 -12.32
C PRO A 484 2.47 -31.02 -11.41
N LEU A 485 2.50 -30.39 -10.22
CA LEU A 485 1.39 -30.39 -9.29
C LEU A 485 0.28 -29.40 -9.66
N ASN A 486 0.62 -28.25 -10.26
CA ASN A 486 -0.31 -27.17 -10.58
C ASN A 486 -0.33 -26.76 -12.07
N ALA A 487 0.59 -27.23 -12.91
CA ALA A 487 0.73 -26.82 -14.30
C ALA A 487 -0.56 -27.01 -15.12
N GLN A 488 -1.28 -28.12 -14.90
CA GLN A 488 -2.53 -28.37 -15.64
C GLN A 488 -3.64 -27.40 -15.24
N GLU A 489 -3.76 -27.09 -13.95
CA GLU A 489 -4.75 -26.14 -13.44
C GLU A 489 -4.46 -24.73 -13.96
N VAL A 490 -3.20 -24.31 -13.94
CA VAL A 490 -2.76 -23.02 -14.51
C VAL A 490 -3.06 -22.94 -16.00
N ALA A 491 -2.70 -23.96 -16.79
CA ALA A 491 -2.97 -23.99 -18.21
C ALA A 491 -4.47 -23.95 -18.51
N GLN A 492 -5.31 -24.64 -17.74
CA GLN A 492 -6.77 -24.65 -17.89
C GLN A 492 -7.37 -23.26 -17.62
N ARG A 493 -6.99 -22.62 -16.50
CA ARG A 493 -7.44 -21.28 -16.13
C ARG A 493 -7.08 -20.24 -17.19
N LEU A 494 -5.85 -20.27 -17.70
CA LEU A 494 -5.41 -19.37 -18.77
C LEU A 494 -6.17 -19.64 -20.06
N TYR A 495 -6.39 -20.90 -20.42
CA TYR A 495 -7.18 -21.25 -21.60
C TYR A 495 -8.60 -20.71 -21.50
N GLU A 496 -9.26 -20.85 -20.34
CA GLU A 496 -10.61 -20.30 -20.11
C GLU A 496 -10.63 -18.78 -20.20
N PHE A 497 -9.64 -18.10 -19.64
CA PHE A 497 -9.51 -16.64 -19.76
C PHE A 497 -9.42 -16.20 -21.21
N TYR A 498 -8.55 -16.82 -22.01
CA TYR A 498 -8.36 -16.48 -23.42
C TYR A 498 -9.55 -16.84 -24.35
N GLN A 499 -10.59 -17.52 -23.84
CA GLN A 499 -11.85 -17.66 -24.56
C GLN A 499 -12.71 -16.38 -24.50
N ASN A 500 -12.37 -15.41 -23.65
CA ASN A 500 -12.95 -14.07 -23.66
C ASN A 500 -12.41 -13.27 -24.83
N ARG A 501 -13.23 -13.12 -25.89
CA ARG A 501 -12.79 -12.63 -27.20
C ARG A 501 -13.27 -11.23 -27.53
N TYR A 502 -13.78 -10.51 -26.57
CA TYR A 502 -14.27 -9.15 -26.72
C TYR A 502 -13.51 -8.22 -25.79
N GLU A 503 -12.98 -7.15 -26.35
CA GLU A 503 -12.43 -6.02 -25.60
C GLU A 503 -13.28 -4.79 -25.94
N ASP A 504 -13.88 -4.14 -24.95
CA ASP A 504 -14.55 -2.83 -25.07
C ASP A 504 -13.68 -1.79 -24.38
N GLU A 505 -13.30 -0.75 -25.12
CA GLU A 505 -12.43 0.33 -24.67
C GLU A 505 -13.09 1.67 -24.98
N GLY A 506 -13.12 2.57 -24.00
CA GLY A 506 -13.66 3.92 -24.14
C GLY A 506 -13.90 4.59 -22.79
N ASP A 507 -14.42 5.81 -22.81
CA ASP A 507 -14.59 6.63 -21.63
C ASP A 507 -15.99 6.45 -21.03
N ILE A 508 -16.05 6.45 -19.69
CA ILE A 508 -17.28 6.37 -18.90
C ILE A 508 -17.33 7.47 -17.84
N LEU A 509 -18.54 7.82 -17.41
CA LEU A 509 -18.71 8.50 -16.14
C LEU A 509 -18.45 7.49 -15.02
N LEU A 510 -17.43 7.75 -14.23
CA LEU A 510 -17.01 6.87 -13.14
C LEU A 510 -18.11 6.78 -12.07
N GLY A 511 -18.31 5.60 -11.54
CA GLY A 511 -19.13 5.30 -10.38
C GLY A 511 -18.35 4.39 -9.42
N GLU A 512 -18.88 3.20 -9.18
CA GLU A 512 -18.27 2.21 -8.28
C GLU A 512 -17.32 1.24 -9.04
N GLU A 513 -17.12 1.47 -10.34
CA GLU A 513 -16.28 0.62 -11.20
C GLU A 513 -14.84 0.59 -10.69
N LYS A 514 -14.25 -0.61 -10.64
CA LYS A 514 -12.89 -0.86 -10.16
C LYS A 514 -12.17 -1.88 -11.03
N ALA A 515 -10.87 -1.71 -11.27
CA ALA A 515 -10.05 -2.70 -11.94
C ALA A 515 -10.02 -4.03 -11.16
N GLY A 516 -9.96 -5.16 -11.88
CA GLY A 516 -10.00 -6.51 -11.30
C GLY A 516 -11.40 -7.04 -11.01
N GLU A 517 -12.44 -6.22 -11.08
CA GLU A 517 -13.83 -6.64 -10.89
C GLU A 517 -14.53 -7.03 -12.18
N VAL A 518 -15.51 -7.94 -12.07
CA VAL A 518 -16.35 -8.35 -13.20
C VAL A 518 -17.56 -7.44 -13.31
N TRP A 519 -17.68 -6.79 -14.45
CA TRP A 519 -18.78 -5.90 -14.77
C TRP A 519 -19.51 -6.32 -16.03
N ARG A 520 -20.75 -5.91 -16.17
CA ARG A 520 -21.51 -5.98 -17.41
C ARG A 520 -21.47 -4.60 -18.09
N MET A 521 -21.21 -4.54 -19.37
CA MET A 521 -21.17 -3.28 -20.12
C MET A 521 -22.12 -3.36 -21.32
N ASN A 522 -23.04 -2.41 -21.44
CA ASN A 522 -23.87 -2.30 -22.64
C ASN A 522 -23.00 -2.04 -23.86
N SER A 523 -23.07 -2.90 -24.87
CA SER A 523 -22.22 -2.86 -26.04
C SER A 523 -23.03 -2.77 -27.34
N LEU A 524 -22.37 -2.94 -28.48
CA LEU A 524 -22.97 -2.85 -29.81
C LEU A 524 -23.92 -4.02 -30.09
N ASN A 525 -24.86 -3.82 -31.03
CA ASN A 525 -25.76 -4.86 -31.57
C ASN A 525 -26.67 -5.51 -30.52
N ASP A 526 -27.19 -4.70 -29.58
CA ASP A 526 -28.07 -5.15 -28.50
C ASP A 526 -27.50 -6.30 -27.65
N ARG A 527 -26.19 -6.28 -27.47
CA ARG A 527 -25.47 -7.21 -26.63
C ARG A 527 -24.86 -6.47 -25.44
N ASP A 528 -24.66 -7.22 -24.37
CA ASP A 528 -23.86 -6.81 -23.24
C ASP A 528 -22.56 -7.61 -23.24
N LEU A 529 -21.46 -6.96 -22.91
CA LEU A 529 -20.22 -7.63 -22.60
C LEU A 529 -20.16 -7.88 -21.09
N GLN A 530 -19.85 -9.09 -20.69
CA GLN A 530 -19.57 -9.43 -19.30
C GLN A 530 -18.13 -9.88 -19.21
N GLY A 531 -17.36 -9.18 -18.36
CA GLY A 531 -15.95 -9.47 -18.22
C GLY A 531 -15.28 -8.65 -17.13
N VAL A 532 -13.96 -8.76 -17.05
CA VAL A 532 -13.13 -8.09 -16.07
C VAL A 532 -12.71 -6.72 -16.60
N ILE A 533 -12.83 -5.70 -15.77
CA ILE A 533 -12.19 -4.41 -16.02
C ILE A 533 -10.70 -4.61 -15.75
N GLN A 534 -9.88 -4.47 -16.78
CA GLN A 534 -8.44 -4.62 -16.68
C GLN A 534 -7.71 -3.30 -16.43
N HIS A 535 -8.33 -2.20 -16.84
CA HIS A 535 -7.71 -0.89 -16.84
C HIS A 535 -8.76 0.19 -16.61
N LEU A 536 -8.47 1.10 -15.71
CA LEU A 536 -9.19 2.34 -15.48
C LEU A 536 -8.19 3.49 -15.39
N ASP A 537 -8.34 4.44 -16.29
CA ASP A 537 -7.56 5.69 -16.33
C ASP A 537 -8.47 6.83 -15.91
N ILE A 538 -8.38 7.22 -14.64
CA ILE A 538 -9.35 8.08 -13.94
C ILE A 538 -8.85 9.51 -13.92
N ASP A 539 -9.55 10.40 -14.63
CA ASP A 539 -9.40 11.85 -14.44
C ASP A 539 -10.20 12.26 -13.18
N MET A 540 -9.47 12.58 -12.12
CA MET A 540 -10.06 12.91 -10.82
C MET A 540 -10.86 14.22 -10.84
N ILE A 541 -10.51 15.16 -11.74
CA ILE A 541 -11.18 16.48 -11.82
C ILE A 541 -12.54 16.36 -12.49
N THR A 542 -12.61 15.59 -13.58
CA THR A 542 -13.85 15.47 -14.36
C THR A 542 -14.72 14.30 -13.91
N GLY A 543 -14.18 13.33 -13.19
CA GLY A 543 -14.85 12.08 -12.84
C GLY A 543 -15.10 11.18 -14.07
N VAL A 544 -14.34 11.37 -15.14
CA VAL A 544 -14.35 10.53 -16.33
C VAL A 544 -13.25 9.50 -16.24
N ALA A 545 -13.53 8.26 -16.59
CA ALA A 545 -12.53 7.21 -16.62
C ALA A 545 -12.47 6.51 -17.97
N GLY A 546 -11.26 6.39 -18.54
CA GLY A 546 -10.97 5.48 -19.62
C GLY A 546 -11.05 4.03 -19.12
N VAL A 547 -11.95 3.21 -19.65
CA VAL A 547 -12.15 1.83 -19.21
C VAL A 547 -11.76 0.85 -20.31
N LYS A 548 -11.09 -0.25 -19.93
CA LYS A 548 -10.89 -1.42 -20.79
C LYS A 548 -11.47 -2.66 -20.09
N LEU A 549 -12.48 -3.27 -20.74
CA LEU A 549 -13.14 -4.48 -20.26
C LEU A 549 -12.88 -5.62 -21.24
N THR A 550 -12.39 -6.75 -20.75
CA THR A 550 -12.20 -7.98 -21.52
C THR A 550 -13.18 -9.05 -21.07
N GLY A 551 -13.96 -9.59 -21.98
CA GLY A 551 -15.01 -10.53 -21.61
C GLY A 551 -15.68 -11.27 -22.78
N SER A 552 -16.86 -11.77 -22.51
CA SER A 552 -17.71 -12.50 -23.46
C SER A 552 -19.02 -11.75 -23.70
N ALA A 553 -19.55 -11.88 -24.95
CA ALA A 553 -20.85 -11.29 -25.28
C ALA A 553 -21.99 -12.13 -24.71
N LYS A 554 -22.95 -11.46 -24.07
CA LYS A 554 -24.23 -12.02 -23.61
C LYS A 554 -25.38 -11.36 -24.36
N ALA A 555 -26.50 -12.04 -24.54
CA ALA A 555 -27.72 -11.38 -25.01
C ALA A 555 -28.17 -10.37 -23.95
N ARG A 556 -28.58 -9.15 -24.35
CA ARG A 556 -29.12 -8.17 -23.43
C ARG A 556 -30.42 -8.70 -22.84
N GLU A 557 -30.49 -8.75 -21.53
CA GLU A 557 -31.72 -9.07 -20.81
C GLU A 557 -32.66 -7.87 -20.92
N SER A 558 -33.89 -8.10 -21.37
CA SER A 558 -34.92 -7.07 -21.60
C SER A 558 -35.54 -6.57 -20.30
#